data_43e3bf8ee6e6ea51672e14d9b8856db2
#
_entry.id   43e3bf8ee6e6ea51672e14d9b8856db2
#
_cell.length_a   1.000
_cell.length_b   1.000
_cell.length_c   1.000
_cell.angle_alpha   90.00
_cell.angle_beta   90.00
_cell.angle_gamma   90.00
#
_symmetry.space_group_name_H-M   'P 1'
#
loop_
_entity.id
_entity.type
_entity.pdbx_description
1 polymer ?
#
loop_
_entity_poly.entity_id
_entity_poly.type
_entity_poly.pdbx_seq_one_letter_code
_entity_poly.pdbx_strand_id
1 'polypeptide(L)'
;RVGVTGFCWGGRITWLASAYIPQVKAGVAWYGRLVGEKSGNFPAHPVDLAAQLKAPVLGLYGGKDTGISLETVDQMKKALAAAANNKAAAASRFEIYPDAPHAFHADYRATYQAGPAKDGWDKCLKWFAQHGV
;
A
#
# COMPACT_ATOMS: atom_id res chain seq x y z
N ARG A 1 -14.73 9.51 10.32
CA ARG A 1 -14.30 8.88 9.06
C ARG A 1 -12.88 9.31 8.73
N VAL A 2 -11.92 8.40 8.88
CA VAL A 2 -10.49 8.69 8.69
C VAL A 2 -9.93 7.74 7.64
N GLY A 3 -9.33 8.29 6.60
CA GLY A 3 -8.51 7.59 5.65
C GLY A 3 -7.05 7.93 5.87
N VAL A 4 -6.16 7.02 5.52
CA VAL A 4 -4.72 7.24 5.61
C VAL A 4 -4.06 6.97 4.26
N THR A 5 -3.16 7.87 3.86
CA THR A 5 -2.34 7.68 2.66
C THR A 5 -0.92 8.10 2.95
N GLY A 6 0.03 7.49 2.29
CA GLY A 6 1.43 7.82 2.47
C GLY A 6 2.28 7.29 1.32
N PHE A 7 3.44 7.90 1.14
CA PHE A 7 4.36 7.68 0.03
C PHE A 7 5.69 7.13 0.55
N CYS A 8 6.30 6.21 -0.16
CA CYS A 8 7.58 5.62 0.24
C CYS A 8 7.45 4.97 1.63
N TRP A 9 8.26 5.42 2.59
CA TRP A 9 8.16 4.97 3.98
C TRP A 9 6.76 5.22 4.55
N GLY A 10 6.11 6.33 4.16
CA GLY A 10 4.73 6.62 4.51
C GLY A 10 3.73 5.59 3.96
N GLY A 11 4.03 4.99 2.82
CA GLY A 11 3.24 3.87 2.27
C GLY A 11 3.32 2.64 3.17
N ARG A 12 4.50 2.32 3.68
CA ARG A 12 4.67 1.28 4.68
C ARG A 12 3.86 1.59 5.94
N ILE A 13 3.95 2.82 6.43
CA ILE A 13 3.18 3.26 7.60
C ILE A 13 1.67 3.16 7.36
N THR A 14 1.21 3.40 6.15
CA THR A 14 -0.21 3.24 5.80
C THR A 14 -0.70 1.82 6.03
N TRP A 15 0.07 0.81 5.63
CA TRP A 15 -0.25 -0.60 5.93
C TRP A 15 -0.29 -0.85 7.43
N LEU A 16 0.70 -0.36 8.18
CA LEU A 16 0.75 -0.54 9.63
C LEU A 16 -0.43 0.16 10.32
N ALA A 17 -0.72 1.39 9.93
CA ALA A 17 -1.85 2.15 10.50
C ALA A 17 -3.17 1.42 10.25
N SER A 18 -3.35 0.85 9.07
CA SER A 18 -4.55 0.10 8.70
C SER A 18 -4.70 -1.21 9.50
N ALA A 19 -3.61 -1.73 10.04
CA ALA A 19 -3.62 -2.90 10.91
C ALA A 19 -3.84 -2.54 12.38
N TYR A 20 -3.27 -1.43 12.85
CA TYR A 20 -3.23 -1.12 14.28
C TYR A 20 -4.26 -0.09 14.75
N ILE A 21 -4.72 0.80 13.86
CA ILE A 21 -5.56 1.93 14.26
C ILE A 21 -7.03 1.65 13.91
N PRO A 22 -7.90 1.40 14.91
CA PRO A 22 -9.30 1.03 14.65
C PRO A 22 -10.12 2.11 13.94
N GLN A 23 -9.74 3.38 14.08
CA GLN A 23 -10.45 4.51 13.48
C GLN A 23 -10.23 4.64 11.98
N VAL A 24 -9.19 4.02 11.43
CA VAL A 24 -8.91 4.06 9.99
C VAL A 24 -9.96 3.23 9.26
N LYS A 25 -10.58 3.84 8.25
CA LYS A 25 -11.61 3.21 7.41
C LYS A 25 -11.05 2.67 6.10
N ALA A 26 -10.01 3.30 5.58
CA ALA A 26 -9.35 2.88 4.35
C ALA A 26 -7.93 3.44 4.29
N GLY A 27 -7.03 2.71 3.64
CA GLY A 27 -5.67 3.14 3.38
C GLY A 27 -5.33 3.14 1.90
N VAL A 28 -4.46 4.06 1.47
CA VAL A 28 -3.84 4.02 0.15
C VAL A 28 -2.34 4.13 0.31
N ALA A 29 -1.64 3.07 -0.02
CA ALA A 29 -0.20 2.94 0.19
C ALA A 29 0.55 3.06 -1.14
N TRP A 30 1.35 4.12 -1.28
CA TRP A 30 2.13 4.39 -2.48
C TRP A 30 3.56 3.87 -2.29
N TYR A 31 3.94 2.90 -3.10
CA TYR A 31 5.29 2.33 -3.16
C TYR A 31 5.99 2.19 -1.80
N GLY A 32 5.27 1.68 -0.82
CA GLY A 32 5.80 1.39 0.52
C GLY A 32 6.37 -0.01 0.64
N ARG A 33 7.48 -0.15 1.37
CA ARG A 33 8.12 -1.47 1.57
C ARG A 33 7.15 -2.44 2.26
N LEU A 34 7.08 -3.65 1.74
CA LEU A 34 6.14 -4.69 2.20
C LEU A 34 6.83 -5.78 3.02
N VAL A 35 8.08 -6.07 2.70
CA VAL A 35 8.86 -7.16 3.26
C VAL A 35 10.23 -6.62 3.68
N GLY A 36 10.75 -7.08 4.81
CA GLY A 36 12.06 -6.69 5.28
C GLY A 36 12.49 -7.52 6.49
N GLU A 37 13.70 -7.26 6.96
CA GLU A 37 14.21 -7.88 8.18
C GLU A 37 13.56 -7.27 9.41
N LYS A 38 13.22 -8.12 10.38
CA LYS A 38 12.67 -7.68 11.66
C LYS A 38 13.79 -7.23 12.60
N SER A 39 13.52 -6.18 13.35
CA SER A 39 14.45 -5.63 14.34
C SER A 39 13.66 -4.99 15.47
N GLY A 40 14.36 -4.44 16.49
CA GLY A 40 13.72 -3.73 17.59
C GLY A 40 12.90 -2.54 17.12
N ASN A 41 13.36 -1.81 16.10
CA ASN A 41 12.64 -0.68 15.53
C ASN A 41 11.61 -1.07 14.48
N PHE A 42 11.74 -2.28 13.90
CA PHE A 42 10.85 -2.80 12.87
C PHE A 42 10.43 -4.23 13.23
N PRO A 43 9.61 -4.39 14.29
CA PRO A 43 9.23 -5.74 14.76
C PRO A 43 8.31 -6.48 13.80
N ALA A 44 7.61 -5.74 12.93
CA ALA A 44 6.75 -6.32 11.90
C ALA A 44 6.78 -5.48 10.63
N HIS A 45 6.58 -6.13 9.50
CA HIS A 45 6.40 -5.48 8.20
C HIS A 45 4.99 -5.75 7.69
N PRO A 46 4.50 -5.01 6.68
CA PRO A 46 3.13 -5.20 6.18
C PRO A 46 2.76 -6.65 5.88
N VAL A 47 3.67 -7.43 5.30
CA VAL A 47 3.43 -8.84 4.98
C VAL A 47 3.08 -9.68 6.21
N ASP A 48 3.59 -9.30 7.38
CA ASP A 48 3.33 -10.00 8.64
C ASP A 48 1.96 -9.67 9.23
N LEU A 49 1.30 -8.61 8.74
CA LEU A 49 0.10 -8.04 9.34
C LEU A 49 -1.16 -8.21 8.50
N ALA A 50 -1.09 -8.95 7.41
CA ALA A 50 -2.23 -9.14 6.50
C ALA A 50 -3.48 -9.65 7.24
N ALA A 51 -3.32 -10.62 8.14
CA ALA A 51 -4.42 -11.20 8.91
C ALA A 51 -4.96 -10.26 10.00
N GLN A 52 -4.26 -9.17 10.30
CA GLN A 52 -4.61 -8.21 11.35
C GLN A 52 -5.20 -6.92 10.81
N LEU A 53 -5.35 -6.77 9.49
CA LEU A 53 -5.90 -5.55 8.89
C LEU A 53 -7.30 -5.26 9.43
N LYS A 54 -7.50 -4.01 9.85
CA LYS A 54 -8.79 -3.48 10.28
C LYS A 54 -9.46 -2.66 9.19
N ALA A 55 -8.67 -2.17 8.23
CA ALA A 55 -9.15 -1.38 7.11
C ALA A 55 -8.56 -1.90 5.80
N PRO A 56 -9.33 -1.88 4.69
CA PRO A 56 -8.81 -2.27 3.39
C PRO A 56 -7.79 -1.27 2.88
N VAL A 57 -6.78 -1.77 2.17
CA VAL A 57 -5.70 -0.95 1.63
C VAL A 57 -5.59 -1.15 0.13
N LEU A 58 -5.50 -0.04 -0.60
CA LEU A 58 -5.10 -0.02 -2.00
C LEU A 58 -3.60 0.26 -2.08
N GLY A 59 -2.84 -0.66 -2.63
CA GLY A 59 -1.42 -0.49 -2.89
C GLY A 59 -1.17 -0.01 -4.31
N LEU A 60 -0.47 1.10 -4.47
CA LEU A 60 -0.11 1.69 -5.76
C LEU A 60 1.40 1.59 -5.94
N TYR A 61 1.84 0.70 -6.81
CA TYR A 61 3.24 0.29 -6.91
C TYR A 61 3.75 0.36 -8.34
N GLY A 62 5.06 0.56 -8.49
CA GLY A 62 5.73 0.62 -9.79
C GLY A 62 6.41 -0.69 -10.16
N GLY A 63 6.25 -1.13 -11.42
CA GLY A 63 6.87 -2.35 -11.92
C GLY A 63 8.37 -2.25 -12.12
N LYS A 64 8.91 -1.03 -12.24
CA LYS A 64 10.35 -0.76 -12.37
C LYS A 64 10.99 -0.23 -11.09
N ASP A 65 10.31 -0.38 -9.96
CA ASP A 65 10.87 0.00 -8.67
C ASP A 65 11.98 -0.98 -8.28
N THR A 66 13.21 -0.48 -8.17
CA THR A 66 14.37 -1.31 -7.84
C THR A 66 14.49 -1.59 -6.34
N GLY A 67 13.82 -0.79 -5.51
CA GLY A 67 13.83 -0.97 -4.05
C GLY A 67 12.68 -1.84 -3.54
N ILE A 68 11.61 -1.96 -4.32
CA ILE A 68 10.43 -2.74 -3.97
C ILE A 68 10.09 -3.62 -5.17
N SER A 69 10.56 -4.85 -5.15
CA SER A 69 10.39 -5.78 -6.26
C SER A 69 8.95 -6.29 -6.38
N LEU A 70 8.55 -6.66 -7.59
CA LEU A 70 7.27 -7.32 -7.82
C LEU A 70 7.14 -8.63 -7.06
N GLU A 71 8.25 -9.30 -6.75
CA GLU A 71 8.27 -10.49 -5.92
C GLU A 71 7.72 -10.19 -4.52
N THR A 72 8.10 -9.06 -3.91
CA THR A 72 7.57 -8.66 -2.59
C THR A 72 6.09 -8.29 -2.65
N VAL A 73 5.64 -7.70 -3.75
CA VAL A 73 4.21 -7.45 -3.99
C VAL A 73 3.46 -8.77 -4.07
N ASP A 74 4.00 -9.77 -4.76
CA ASP A 74 3.38 -11.10 -4.85
C ASP A 74 3.32 -11.79 -3.49
N GLN A 75 4.37 -11.65 -2.67
CA GLN A 75 4.36 -12.16 -1.29
C GLN A 75 3.24 -11.53 -0.48
N MET A 76 3.04 -10.22 -0.61
CA MET A 76 1.95 -9.51 0.09
C MET A 76 0.58 -9.95 -0.43
N LYS A 77 0.42 -10.13 -1.73
CA LYS A 77 -0.83 -10.64 -2.32
C LYS A 77 -1.17 -12.03 -1.77
N LYS A 78 -0.17 -12.90 -1.65
CA LYS A 78 -0.36 -14.24 -1.07
C LYS A 78 -0.74 -14.18 0.40
N ALA A 79 -0.12 -13.28 1.17
CA ALA A 79 -0.47 -13.09 2.57
C ALA A 79 -1.91 -12.61 2.73
N LEU A 80 -2.36 -11.67 1.88
CA LEU A 80 -3.74 -11.20 1.87
C LEU A 80 -4.72 -12.32 1.50
N ALA A 81 -4.38 -13.12 0.50
CA ALA A 81 -5.21 -14.25 0.07
C ALA A 81 -5.32 -15.32 1.17
N ALA A 82 -4.24 -15.59 1.90
CA ALA A 82 -4.24 -16.53 3.02
C ALA A 82 -5.08 -16.03 4.20
N ALA A 83 -5.31 -14.72 4.28
CA ALA A 83 -6.12 -14.08 5.30
C ALA A 83 -7.53 -13.70 4.79
N ALA A 84 -8.05 -14.42 3.80
CA ALA A 84 -9.32 -14.07 3.14
C ALA A 84 -10.55 -14.09 4.05
N ASN A 85 -10.49 -14.76 5.21
CA ASN A 85 -11.51 -14.68 6.25
C ASN A 85 -11.55 -13.32 6.95
N ASN A 86 -10.51 -12.51 6.82
CA ASN A 86 -10.48 -11.12 7.26
C ASN A 86 -11.04 -10.25 6.13
N LYS A 87 -12.15 -9.54 6.37
CA LYS A 87 -12.82 -8.72 5.35
C LYS A 87 -11.93 -7.63 4.79
N ALA A 88 -11.12 -6.98 5.61
CA ALA A 88 -10.22 -5.94 5.18
C ALA A 88 -9.11 -6.49 4.27
N ALA A 89 -8.53 -7.63 4.63
CA ALA A 89 -7.54 -8.30 3.79
C ALA A 89 -8.15 -8.71 2.43
N ALA A 90 -9.33 -9.31 2.46
CA ALA A 90 -10.03 -9.75 1.24
C ALA A 90 -10.40 -8.59 0.31
N ALA A 91 -10.69 -7.42 0.87
CA ALA A 91 -11.04 -6.22 0.10
C ALA A 91 -9.80 -5.46 -0.41
N SER A 92 -8.63 -5.70 0.15
CA SER A 92 -7.40 -5.00 -0.24
C SER A 92 -6.97 -5.35 -1.68
N ARG A 93 -6.39 -4.39 -2.37
CA ARG A 93 -6.04 -4.49 -3.80
C ARG A 93 -4.69 -3.89 -4.07
N PHE A 94 -4.09 -4.34 -5.17
CA PHE A 94 -2.89 -3.72 -5.75
C PHE A 94 -3.18 -3.24 -7.15
N GLU A 95 -2.60 -2.08 -7.48
CA GLU A 95 -2.52 -1.56 -8.83
C GLU A 95 -1.04 -1.40 -9.17
N ILE A 96 -0.59 -2.07 -10.21
CA ILE A 96 0.81 -2.03 -10.64
C ILE A 96 0.90 -1.20 -11.92
N TYR A 97 1.79 -0.22 -11.90
CA TYR A 97 2.15 0.58 -13.07
C TYR A 97 3.45 0.00 -13.64
N PRO A 98 3.37 -0.81 -14.72
CA PRO A 98 4.51 -1.67 -15.13
C PRO A 98 5.79 -0.91 -15.44
N ASP A 99 5.67 0.31 -15.98
CA ASP A 99 6.81 1.11 -16.40
C ASP A 99 7.20 2.20 -15.40
N ALA A 100 6.52 2.28 -14.25
CA ALA A 100 6.77 3.31 -13.26
C ALA A 100 7.87 2.89 -12.28
N PRO A 101 8.82 3.78 -11.98
CA PRO A 101 9.84 3.57 -10.96
C PRO A 101 9.32 3.94 -9.57
N HIS A 102 10.20 3.81 -8.57
CA HIS A 102 9.92 4.29 -7.22
C HIS A 102 9.63 5.81 -7.22
N ALA A 103 8.73 6.24 -6.35
CA ALA A 103 8.36 7.66 -6.18
C ALA A 103 7.79 8.33 -7.45
N PHE A 104 7.05 7.58 -8.26
CA PHE A 104 6.49 8.09 -9.52
C PHE A 104 5.45 9.21 -9.33
N HIS A 105 4.90 9.40 -8.14
CA HIS A 105 3.94 10.48 -7.83
C HIS A 105 4.63 11.77 -7.35
N ALA A 106 5.92 11.73 -7.03
CA ALA A 106 6.65 12.87 -6.47
C ALA A 106 7.10 13.82 -7.60
N ASP A 107 6.35 14.89 -7.81
CA ASP A 107 6.55 15.83 -8.92
C ASP A 107 7.86 16.63 -8.85
N TYR A 108 8.54 16.59 -7.73
CA TYR A 108 9.85 17.22 -7.53
C TYR A 108 11.02 16.27 -7.78
N ARG A 109 10.76 15.02 -8.19
CA ARG A 109 11.80 14.01 -8.45
C ARG A 109 11.89 13.66 -9.93
N ALA A 110 13.11 13.25 -10.36
CA ALA A 110 13.34 12.77 -11.73
C ALA A 110 12.52 11.52 -12.06
N THR A 111 12.10 10.76 -11.06
CA THR A 111 11.29 9.54 -11.22
C THR A 111 9.80 9.81 -11.44
N TYR A 112 9.38 11.07 -11.37
CA TYR A 112 7.98 11.44 -11.56
C TYR A 112 7.46 11.02 -12.94
N GLN A 113 6.27 10.42 -12.95
CA GLN A 113 5.54 10.10 -14.19
C GLN A 113 4.11 10.59 -14.06
N ALA A 114 3.75 11.57 -14.87
CA ALA A 114 2.45 12.26 -14.79
C ALA A 114 1.26 11.32 -15.00
N GLY A 115 1.34 10.36 -15.94
CA GLY A 115 0.27 9.41 -16.21
C GLY A 115 -0.06 8.53 -15.01
N PRO A 116 0.89 7.72 -14.52
CA PRO A 116 0.69 6.92 -13.31
C PRO A 116 0.33 7.73 -12.06
N ALA A 117 0.94 8.92 -11.90
CA ALA A 117 0.65 9.78 -10.76
C ALA A 117 -0.82 10.23 -10.75
N LYS A 118 -1.32 10.68 -11.89
CA LYS A 118 -2.73 11.12 -12.03
C LYS A 118 -3.69 9.95 -11.89
N ASP A 119 -3.43 8.85 -12.59
CA ASP A 119 -4.29 7.67 -12.52
C ASP A 119 -4.35 7.11 -11.09
N GLY A 120 -3.21 7.02 -10.43
CA GLY A 120 -3.14 6.58 -9.04
C GLY A 120 -3.89 7.51 -8.09
N TRP A 121 -3.79 8.82 -8.29
CA TRP A 121 -4.52 9.78 -7.48
C TRP A 121 -6.03 9.65 -7.66
N ASP A 122 -6.51 9.50 -8.89
CA ASP A 122 -7.92 9.27 -9.16
C ASP A 122 -8.42 7.99 -8.48
N LYS A 123 -7.63 6.92 -8.53
CA LYS A 123 -7.94 5.65 -7.84
C LYS A 123 -7.93 5.81 -6.33
N CYS A 124 -7.00 6.60 -5.79
CA CYS A 124 -6.92 6.92 -4.38
C CYS A 124 -8.22 7.57 -3.89
N LEU A 125 -8.68 8.60 -4.58
CA LEU A 125 -9.93 9.29 -4.22
C LEU A 125 -11.15 8.38 -4.33
N LYS A 126 -11.23 7.56 -5.37
CA LYS A 126 -12.30 6.59 -5.53
C LYS A 126 -12.30 5.54 -4.43
N TRP A 127 -11.12 5.06 -4.03
CA TRP A 127 -10.97 4.09 -2.95
C TRP A 127 -11.51 4.65 -1.64
N PHE A 128 -11.13 5.87 -1.30
CA PHE A 128 -11.64 6.53 -0.10
C PHE A 128 -13.15 6.69 -0.13
N ALA A 129 -13.71 7.20 -1.24
CA ALA A 129 -15.15 7.35 -1.38
C ALA A 129 -15.90 6.01 -1.25
N GLN A 130 -15.37 4.97 -1.87
CA GLN A 130 -15.96 3.63 -1.85
C GLN A 130 -16.01 3.03 -0.44
N HIS A 131 -15.06 3.39 0.41
CA HIS A 131 -14.96 2.87 1.78
C HIS A 131 -15.42 3.85 2.86
N GLY A 132 -16.15 4.90 2.48
CA GLY A 132 -16.82 5.78 3.42
C GLY A 132 -15.93 6.85 4.06
N VAL A 133 -14.88 7.23 3.38
CA VAL A 133 -14.00 8.33 3.83
C VAL A 133 -14.37 9.65 3.18
#